data_70198d228045b8dcc644c066375c6744
#
_entry.id   70198d228045b8dcc644c066375c6744
#
_cell.length_a   1.000
_cell.length_b   1.000
_cell.length_c   1.000
_cell.angle_alpha   90.00
_cell.angle_beta   90.00
_cell.angle_gamma   90.00
#
_symmetry.space_group_name_H-M   'P 1'
#
loop_
_entity.id
_entity.type
_entity.pdbx_description
1 polymer ?
#
loop_
_entity_poly.entity_id
_entity_poly.type
_entity_poly.pdbx_seq_one_letter_code
_entity_poly.pdbx_strand_id
1 'polypeptide(L)'
;MTNEEENIETKGDDVRAAGDIQDVGMLDLRYAKVAEDLARIHSIKDVGLVLVPEHLAGVLAGVSMTDVGAVVPIPQEGKVNCLTGQVRLSAEMLESGDPDTILVIAGQAFIHGEMKGVGYKEIRVFGQLFAPRSAEAAISAKLTQLSGQNFFLPSDARTFMGEESIGKEFLELLDGPTALVVMGSLTIGAEVTRELLKEKISEIVLMGTLKAQPALIPLLQVITKEKMGTITAEE
;
A
#
# COMPACT_ATOMS: atom_id res chain seq x y z
N MET A 1 8.11 -32.67 12.90
CA MET A 1 8.66 -31.54 13.65
C MET A 1 8.19 -30.31 12.92
N THR A 2 7.05 -29.82 13.34
CA THR A 2 6.36 -28.66 12.78
C THR A 2 6.83 -27.45 13.56
N ASN A 3 7.57 -26.53 12.91
CA ASN A 3 7.83 -25.20 13.47
C ASN A 3 6.57 -24.38 13.28
N GLU A 4 5.82 -24.22 14.36
CA GLU A 4 4.82 -23.17 14.49
C GLU A 4 5.59 -21.85 14.74
N GLU A 5 5.61 -20.96 13.75
CA GLU A 5 5.99 -19.55 13.95
C GLU A 5 4.89 -18.91 14.76
N GLU A 6 5.08 -18.77 16.05
CA GLU A 6 4.26 -17.95 16.93
C GLU A 6 4.35 -16.49 16.49
N ASN A 7 3.26 -16.02 15.90
CA ASN A 7 3.02 -14.62 15.63
C ASN A 7 2.73 -13.93 16.98
N ILE A 8 3.77 -13.38 17.61
CA ILE A 8 3.66 -12.67 18.88
C ILE A 8 3.04 -11.30 18.61
N GLU A 9 1.71 -11.22 18.72
CA GLU A 9 1.02 -9.94 18.98
C GLU A 9 1.39 -9.48 20.39
N THR A 10 2.44 -8.68 20.54
CA THR A 10 2.74 -8.00 21.80
C THR A 10 1.73 -6.90 22.05
N LYS A 11 0.67 -7.23 22.80
CA LYS A 11 -0.22 -6.26 23.43
C LYS A 11 0.58 -5.43 24.44
N GLY A 12 0.34 -4.12 24.43
CA GLY A 12 0.97 -3.00 25.10
C GLY A 12 1.42 -3.07 26.57
N ASP A 13 1.56 -4.23 27.18
CA ASP A 13 2.00 -4.34 28.57
C ASP A 13 3.50 -4.70 28.75
N ASP A 14 4.20 -5.14 27.70
CA ASP A 14 5.59 -5.60 27.80
C ASP A 14 6.66 -4.57 27.42
N VAL A 15 6.30 -3.41 26.93
CA VAL A 15 7.27 -2.36 26.51
C VAL A 15 7.86 -1.60 27.72
N ARG A 16 7.60 -2.02 28.97
CA ARG A 16 8.33 -1.55 30.17
C ARG A 16 9.75 -2.09 30.28
N ALA A 17 10.13 -3.03 29.44
CA ALA A 17 11.49 -3.52 29.37
C ALA A 17 12.35 -2.55 28.54
N ALA A 18 13.14 -1.79 29.24
CA ALA A 18 14.17 -0.89 28.73
C ALA A 18 15.21 -1.65 27.90
N GLY A 19 15.78 -1.03 26.89
CA GLY A 19 16.95 -1.57 26.18
C GLY A 19 16.85 -1.52 24.68
N ASP A 20 17.35 -2.56 24.06
CA ASP A 20 17.38 -2.72 22.63
C ASP A 20 16.13 -3.47 22.17
N ILE A 21 15.40 -2.89 21.22
CA ILE A 21 14.20 -3.48 20.62
C ILE A 21 14.58 -3.97 19.23
N GLN A 22 14.33 -5.25 18.94
CA GLN A 22 14.67 -5.82 17.64
C GLN A 22 13.67 -6.91 17.20
N ASP A 23 13.65 -7.15 15.88
CA ASP A 23 12.90 -8.25 15.25
C ASP A 23 11.37 -8.16 15.52
N VAL A 24 10.81 -6.94 15.46
CA VAL A 24 9.38 -6.68 15.72
C VAL A 24 8.70 -6.15 14.46
N GLY A 25 7.60 -6.76 14.06
CA GLY A 25 6.82 -6.28 12.90
C GLY A 25 6.28 -4.87 13.12
N MET A 26 5.72 -4.59 14.31
CA MET A 26 5.18 -3.29 14.69
C MET A 26 5.48 -2.96 16.15
N LEU A 27 6.11 -1.80 16.37
CA LEU A 27 6.37 -1.24 17.70
C LEU A 27 5.37 -0.11 17.97
N ASP A 28 4.49 -0.30 18.95
CA ASP A 28 3.48 0.68 19.34
C ASP A 28 3.90 1.46 20.59
N LEU A 29 4.34 2.70 20.38
CA LEU A 29 4.76 3.63 21.43
C LEU A 29 3.70 4.69 21.76
N ARG A 30 2.46 4.55 21.27
CA ARG A 30 1.37 5.54 21.50
C ARG A 30 1.00 5.74 22.95
N TYR A 31 1.41 4.84 23.84
CA TYR A 31 1.24 4.96 25.29
C TYR A 31 2.13 6.05 25.92
N ALA A 32 3.25 6.42 25.28
CA ALA A 32 4.18 7.42 25.81
C ALA A 32 3.53 8.81 25.86
N LYS A 33 3.68 9.49 26.97
CA LYS A 33 3.13 10.82 27.21
C LYS A 33 4.19 11.91 27.28
N VAL A 34 5.38 11.54 27.74
CA VAL A 34 6.53 12.44 27.96
C VAL A 34 7.81 11.79 27.44
N ALA A 35 8.82 12.60 27.19
CA ALA A 35 10.10 12.13 26.64
C ALA A 35 10.76 11.04 27.48
N GLU A 36 10.58 11.09 28.79
CA GLU A 36 11.11 10.12 29.75
C GLU A 36 10.57 8.73 29.56
N ASP A 37 9.35 8.57 29.01
CA ASP A 37 8.76 7.27 28.68
C ASP A 37 9.55 6.55 27.57
N LEU A 38 10.19 7.31 26.68
CA LEU A 38 11.01 6.81 25.59
C LEU A 38 12.51 6.77 25.91
N ALA A 39 12.95 7.46 26.98
CA ALA A 39 14.37 7.58 27.34
C ALA A 39 15.05 6.23 27.68
N ARG A 40 14.25 5.19 27.90
CA ARG A 40 14.74 3.84 28.20
C ARG A 40 15.05 3.02 26.94
N ILE A 41 14.66 3.50 25.77
CA ILE A 41 14.91 2.83 24.49
C ILE A 41 16.30 3.26 24.01
N HIS A 42 17.23 2.31 23.90
CA HIS A 42 18.60 2.59 23.47
C HIS A 42 18.75 2.41 21.96
N SER A 43 18.15 1.36 21.41
CA SER A 43 18.16 1.11 19.97
C SER A 43 16.87 0.43 19.48
N ILE A 44 16.54 0.66 18.22
CA ILE A 44 15.44 0.02 17.49
C ILE A 44 16.03 -0.57 16.21
N LYS A 45 15.91 -1.89 16.03
CA LYS A 45 16.52 -2.60 14.91
C LYS A 45 15.56 -3.64 14.32
N ASP A 46 15.58 -3.78 12.97
CA ASP A 46 14.75 -4.76 12.26
C ASP A 46 13.24 -4.64 12.65
N VAL A 47 12.72 -3.39 12.63
CA VAL A 47 11.33 -3.09 12.98
C VAL A 47 10.59 -2.57 11.74
N GLY A 48 9.50 -3.24 11.38
CA GLY A 48 8.73 -2.86 10.19
C GLY A 48 8.05 -1.50 10.33
N LEU A 49 7.44 -1.22 11.49
CA LEU A 49 6.68 -0.01 11.74
C LEU A 49 6.83 0.45 13.19
N VAL A 50 7.06 1.74 13.41
CA VAL A 50 7.05 2.37 14.74
C VAL A 50 5.94 3.41 14.80
N LEU A 51 4.95 3.22 15.68
CA LEU A 51 3.91 4.21 15.98
C LEU A 51 4.34 5.02 17.20
N VAL A 52 4.40 6.34 17.07
CA VAL A 52 4.84 7.24 18.17
C VAL A 52 3.93 8.46 18.27
N PRO A 53 3.66 9.02 19.47
CA PRO A 53 2.98 10.30 19.57
C PRO A 53 3.70 11.40 18.79
N GLU A 54 2.96 12.20 18.02
CA GLU A 54 3.54 13.21 17.12
C GLU A 54 4.49 14.18 17.87
N HIS A 55 4.11 14.62 19.07
CA HIS A 55 4.93 15.52 19.87
C HIS A 55 6.21 14.88 20.44
N LEU A 56 6.31 13.53 20.44
CA LEU A 56 7.48 12.77 20.87
C LEU A 56 8.30 12.20 19.71
N ALA A 57 7.86 12.36 18.46
CA ALA A 57 8.59 11.83 17.30
C ALA A 57 10.04 12.35 17.23
N GLY A 58 10.26 13.61 17.61
CA GLY A 58 11.60 14.20 17.70
C GLY A 58 12.53 13.54 18.74
N VAL A 59 11.97 12.93 19.78
CA VAL A 59 12.77 12.22 20.81
C VAL A 59 13.40 10.97 20.23
N LEU A 60 12.69 10.28 19.34
CA LEU A 60 13.22 9.09 18.65
C LEU A 60 14.38 9.41 17.69
N ALA A 61 14.55 10.68 17.26
CA ALA A 61 15.70 11.06 16.45
C ALA A 61 17.04 10.89 17.20
N GLY A 62 17.02 10.82 18.53
CA GLY A 62 18.18 10.53 19.38
C GLY A 62 18.42 9.03 19.64
N VAL A 63 17.49 8.17 19.24
CA VAL A 63 17.58 6.70 19.39
C VAL A 63 18.29 6.12 18.16
N SER A 64 19.21 5.18 18.36
CA SER A 64 19.85 4.46 17.24
C SER A 64 18.81 3.62 16.53
N MET A 65 18.53 3.89 15.25
CA MET A 65 17.60 3.13 14.43
C MET A 65 18.30 2.49 13.24
N THR A 66 18.13 1.18 13.06
CA THR A 66 18.71 0.41 11.95
C THR A 66 17.63 -0.52 11.38
N ASP A 67 17.49 -0.54 10.06
CA ASP A 67 16.51 -1.38 9.36
C ASP A 67 15.07 -1.19 9.87
N VAL A 68 14.69 0.10 10.07
CA VAL A 68 13.34 0.50 10.44
C VAL A 68 12.58 0.92 9.18
N GLY A 69 11.46 0.23 8.90
CA GLY A 69 10.66 0.46 7.69
C GLY A 69 10.00 1.82 7.67
N ALA A 70 9.30 2.19 8.75
CA ALA A 70 8.70 3.52 8.88
C ALA A 70 8.51 3.94 10.34
N VAL A 71 8.64 5.24 10.62
CA VAL A 71 8.22 5.88 11.87
C VAL A 71 6.99 6.73 11.57
N VAL A 72 5.89 6.44 12.24
CA VAL A 72 4.59 7.08 12.00
C VAL A 72 4.20 7.93 13.21
N PRO A 73 4.24 9.26 13.06
CA PRO A 73 3.76 10.15 14.10
C PRO A 73 2.23 10.15 14.16
N ILE A 74 1.69 9.84 15.35
CA ILE A 74 0.25 9.76 15.57
C ILE A 74 -0.20 11.02 16.34
N PRO A 75 -1.18 11.77 15.80
CA PRO A 75 -1.75 12.92 16.50
C PRO A 75 -2.30 12.53 17.86
N GLN A 76 -2.11 13.39 18.84
CA GLN A 76 -2.64 13.20 20.20
C GLN A 76 -3.92 14.01 20.44
N GLU A 77 -4.18 15.00 19.60
CA GLU A 77 -5.39 15.82 19.68
C GLU A 77 -6.44 15.29 18.72
N GLY A 78 -7.66 15.14 19.23
CA GLY A 78 -8.80 14.63 18.46
C GLY A 78 -8.92 13.10 18.48
N LYS A 79 -9.87 12.60 17.70
CA LYS A 79 -10.07 11.16 17.51
C LYS A 79 -9.15 10.68 16.37
N VAL A 80 -8.47 9.58 16.58
CA VAL A 80 -7.59 8.96 15.57
C VAL A 80 -8.03 7.52 15.32
N ASN A 81 -8.28 7.19 14.05
CA ASN A 81 -8.43 5.82 13.58
C ASN A 81 -7.13 5.44 12.85
N CYS A 82 -6.40 4.47 13.38
CA CYS A 82 -5.12 4.03 12.83
C CYS A 82 -5.27 2.63 12.24
N LEU A 83 -5.06 2.51 10.94
CA LEU A 83 -5.06 1.26 10.19
C LEU A 83 -3.63 0.91 9.81
N THR A 84 -3.20 -0.30 10.13
CA THR A 84 -1.84 -0.77 9.91
C THR A 84 -1.80 -2.02 9.04
N GLY A 85 -0.66 -2.24 8.35
CA GLY A 85 -0.46 -3.39 7.49
C GLY A 85 -1.13 -3.25 6.12
N GLN A 86 -1.65 -4.36 5.59
CA GLN A 86 -2.36 -4.36 4.31
C GLN A 86 -3.87 -4.34 4.56
N VAL A 87 -4.53 -3.26 4.19
CA VAL A 87 -5.96 -3.06 4.45
C VAL A 87 -6.75 -2.89 3.14
N ARG A 88 -7.97 -3.40 3.13
CA ARG A 88 -8.94 -3.17 2.06
C ARG A 88 -10.10 -2.36 2.60
N LEU A 89 -10.39 -1.23 1.95
CA LEU A 89 -11.40 -0.28 2.36
C LEU A 89 -12.43 -0.10 1.24
N SER A 90 -13.70 -0.16 1.57
CA SER A 90 -14.73 0.23 0.62
C SER A 90 -14.90 1.76 0.59
N ALA A 91 -15.37 2.29 -0.53
CA ALA A 91 -15.76 3.69 -0.64
C ALA A 91 -16.74 4.10 0.48
N GLU A 92 -17.73 3.25 0.79
CA GLU A 92 -18.71 3.48 1.85
C GLU A 92 -18.09 3.64 3.24
N MET A 93 -17.04 2.85 3.55
CA MET A 93 -16.31 2.99 4.83
C MET A 93 -15.63 4.35 4.95
N LEU A 94 -15.09 4.86 3.85
CA LEU A 94 -14.45 6.17 3.84
C LEU A 94 -15.47 7.31 3.82
N GLU A 95 -16.59 7.15 3.13
CA GLU A 95 -17.68 8.13 3.11
C GLU A 95 -18.40 8.26 4.47
N SER A 96 -18.56 7.13 5.19
CA SER A 96 -19.19 7.07 6.51
C SER A 96 -18.26 7.43 7.67
N GLY A 97 -17.04 7.88 7.39
CA GLY A 97 -16.09 8.31 8.41
C GLY A 97 -16.60 9.41 9.31
N ASP A 98 -16.16 9.44 10.57
CA ASP A 98 -16.49 10.51 11.52
C ASP A 98 -15.72 11.79 11.14
N PRO A 99 -16.41 12.95 10.92
CA PRO A 99 -15.81 14.22 10.50
C PRO A 99 -14.86 14.84 11.55
N ASP A 100 -14.87 14.35 12.78
CA ASP A 100 -13.94 14.76 13.84
C ASP A 100 -12.73 13.82 13.98
N THR A 101 -12.70 12.74 13.19
CA THR A 101 -11.67 11.70 13.27
C THR A 101 -10.63 11.86 12.17
N ILE A 102 -9.35 11.76 12.55
CA ILE A 102 -8.20 11.65 11.65
C ILE A 102 -8.00 10.18 11.28
N LEU A 103 -7.97 9.87 9.98
CA LEU A 103 -7.62 8.54 9.51
C LEU A 103 -6.12 8.47 9.22
N VAL A 104 -5.41 7.61 9.94
CA VAL A 104 -3.99 7.30 9.70
C VAL A 104 -3.88 5.92 9.08
N ILE A 105 -3.24 5.83 7.93
CA ILE A 105 -2.96 4.57 7.22
C ILE A 105 -1.46 4.36 7.23
N ALA A 106 -1.01 3.28 7.86
CA ALA A 106 0.39 2.91 7.94
C ALA A 106 0.61 1.52 7.32
N GLY A 107 1.04 1.49 6.06
CA GLY A 107 1.19 0.27 5.26
C GLY A 107 0.59 0.41 3.86
N GLN A 108 -0.19 -0.57 3.41
CA GLN A 108 -0.82 -0.57 2.10
C GLN A 108 -2.35 -0.52 2.25
N ALA A 109 -2.99 0.44 1.60
CA ALA A 109 -4.45 0.52 1.54
C ALA A 109 -4.95 0.35 0.11
N PHE A 110 -5.91 -0.54 -0.07
CA PHE A 110 -6.63 -0.76 -1.32
C PHE A 110 -8.06 -0.29 -1.16
N ILE A 111 -8.39 0.81 -1.82
CA ILE A 111 -9.74 1.37 -1.82
C ILE A 111 -10.49 0.86 -3.05
N HIS A 112 -11.71 0.41 -2.86
CA HIS A 112 -12.57 -0.08 -3.94
C HIS A 112 -13.97 0.53 -3.87
N GLY A 113 -14.63 0.59 -5.01
CA GLY A 113 -15.94 1.20 -5.18
C GLY A 113 -15.89 2.67 -5.62
N GLU A 114 -17.02 3.17 -6.06
CA GLU A 114 -17.18 4.58 -6.44
C GLU A 114 -17.33 5.43 -5.18
N MET A 115 -16.61 6.54 -5.13
CA MET A 115 -16.57 7.44 -3.98
C MET A 115 -17.01 8.85 -4.37
N LYS A 116 -17.93 9.42 -3.59
CA LYS A 116 -18.40 10.79 -3.74
C LYS A 116 -17.70 11.78 -2.81
N GLY A 117 -17.17 11.28 -1.71
CA GLY A 117 -16.47 12.08 -0.71
C GLY A 117 -15.78 11.23 0.35
N VAL A 118 -15.13 11.88 1.30
CA VAL A 118 -14.52 11.26 2.48
C VAL A 118 -15.11 11.90 3.71
N GLY A 119 -15.69 11.07 4.60
CA GLY A 119 -16.32 11.52 5.83
C GLY A 119 -15.34 11.92 6.93
N TYR A 120 -14.11 11.41 6.89
CA TYR A 120 -13.07 11.75 7.86
C TYR A 120 -12.67 13.23 7.80
N LYS A 121 -12.16 13.76 8.93
CA LYS A 121 -11.58 15.11 9.02
C LYS A 121 -10.44 15.28 8.04
N GLU A 122 -9.48 14.36 8.10
CA GLU A 122 -8.31 14.28 7.23
C GLU A 122 -7.81 12.83 7.11
N ILE A 123 -7.00 12.59 6.08
CA ILE A 123 -6.29 11.32 5.87
C ILE A 123 -4.80 11.59 5.90
N ARG A 124 -4.05 10.75 6.63
CA ARG A 124 -2.58 10.69 6.62
C ARG A 124 -2.14 9.31 6.18
N VAL A 125 -1.27 9.23 5.17
CA VAL A 125 -0.79 7.96 4.61
C VAL A 125 0.72 7.86 4.79
N PHE A 126 1.14 6.75 5.38
CA PHE A 126 2.53 6.33 5.52
C PHE A 126 2.68 4.96 4.85
N GLY A 127 3.03 4.96 3.56
CA GLY A 127 3.10 3.75 2.75
C GLY A 127 2.47 3.91 1.37
N GLN A 128 1.61 3.00 0.96
CA GLN A 128 1.02 2.99 -0.38
C GLN A 128 -0.51 3.03 -0.32
N LEU A 129 -1.09 3.90 -1.12
CA LEU A 129 -2.53 4.01 -1.30
C LEU A 129 -2.90 3.67 -2.74
N PHE A 130 -3.77 2.70 -2.91
CA PHE A 130 -4.34 2.31 -4.21
C PHE A 130 -5.83 2.63 -4.20
N ALA A 131 -6.29 3.45 -5.12
CA ALA A 131 -7.68 3.87 -5.18
C ALA A 131 -8.16 3.99 -6.63
N PRO A 132 -9.47 3.90 -6.89
CA PRO A 132 -10.01 4.21 -8.22
C PRO A 132 -9.73 5.65 -8.62
N ARG A 133 -9.48 5.93 -9.89
CA ARG A 133 -9.32 7.31 -10.42
C ARG A 133 -10.53 8.19 -10.10
N SER A 134 -11.72 7.62 -10.08
CA SER A 134 -12.93 8.34 -9.68
C SER A 134 -12.89 8.89 -8.25
N ALA A 135 -12.08 8.29 -7.36
CA ALA A 135 -11.92 8.71 -5.97
C ALA A 135 -10.82 9.77 -5.76
N GLU A 136 -10.03 10.09 -6.78
CA GLU A 136 -8.84 10.96 -6.67
C GLU A 136 -9.17 12.32 -6.06
N ALA A 137 -10.19 12.99 -6.57
CA ALA A 137 -10.59 14.32 -6.09
C ALA A 137 -11.04 14.28 -4.63
N ALA A 138 -11.84 13.27 -4.25
CA ALA A 138 -12.36 13.12 -2.90
C ALA A 138 -11.25 12.81 -1.87
N ILE A 139 -10.33 11.92 -2.23
CA ILE A 139 -9.18 11.57 -1.38
C ILE A 139 -8.22 12.76 -1.27
N SER A 140 -7.84 13.36 -2.39
CA SER A 140 -6.90 14.50 -2.41
C SER A 140 -7.38 15.69 -1.59
N ALA A 141 -8.70 15.93 -1.53
CA ALA A 141 -9.29 16.98 -0.72
C ALA A 141 -9.10 16.78 0.80
N LYS A 142 -8.85 15.55 1.23
CA LYS A 142 -8.69 15.17 2.65
C LYS A 142 -7.30 14.65 3.01
N LEU A 143 -6.45 14.38 2.02
CA LEU A 143 -5.09 13.89 2.21
C LEU A 143 -4.19 15.05 2.64
N THR A 144 -3.86 15.11 3.92
CA THR A 144 -3.02 16.18 4.50
C THR A 144 -1.56 15.78 4.61
N GLN A 145 -1.28 14.47 4.64
CA GLN A 145 0.08 13.93 4.70
C GLN A 145 0.22 12.66 3.88
N LEU A 146 1.25 12.59 3.04
CA LEU A 146 1.63 11.41 2.29
C LEU A 146 3.14 11.18 2.45
N SER A 147 3.50 10.11 3.12
CA SER A 147 4.87 9.61 3.20
C SER A 147 4.92 8.24 2.50
N GLY A 148 5.14 8.28 1.20
CA GLY A 148 5.06 7.10 0.32
C GLY A 148 4.45 7.42 -1.03
N GLN A 149 3.56 6.58 -1.51
CA GLN A 149 3.02 6.70 -2.87
C GLN A 149 1.50 6.50 -2.89
N ASN A 150 0.83 7.22 -3.78
CA ASN A 150 -0.57 7.00 -4.11
C ASN A 150 -0.71 6.64 -5.58
N PHE A 151 -1.59 5.69 -5.87
CA PHE A 151 -1.89 5.19 -7.20
C PHE A 151 -3.39 5.27 -7.45
N PHE A 152 -3.78 6.05 -8.46
CA PHE A 152 -5.17 6.14 -8.88
C PHE A 152 -5.38 5.27 -10.12
N LEU A 153 -6.00 4.12 -9.91
CA LEU A 153 -6.13 3.04 -10.89
C LEU A 153 -7.45 3.16 -11.67
N PRO A 154 -7.51 2.65 -12.90
CA PRO A 154 -8.78 2.53 -13.61
C PRO A 154 -9.79 1.72 -12.79
N SER A 155 -11.04 2.19 -12.72
CA SER A 155 -12.06 1.61 -11.83
C SER A 155 -12.48 0.19 -12.22
N ASP A 156 -12.34 -0.16 -13.49
CA ASP A 156 -12.69 -1.44 -14.11
C ASP A 156 -11.47 -2.33 -14.41
N ALA A 157 -10.29 -1.96 -13.87
CA ALA A 157 -9.07 -2.69 -14.11
C ALA A 157 -9.09 -4.10 -13.51
N ARG A 158 -8.58 -5.07 -14.26
CA ARG A 158 -8.24 -6.38 -13.72
C ARG A 158 -6.85 -6.34 -13.09
N THR A 159 -6.78 -6.77 -11.82
CA THR A 159 -5.54 -6.72 -11.04
C THR A 159 -4.93 -8.11 -10.90
N PHE A 160 -3.64 -8.21 -11.23
CA PHE A 160 -2.80 -9.39 -11.11
C PHE A 160 -1.75 -9.16 -10.01
N MET A 161 -1.81 -9.95 -8.92
CA MET A 161 -0.95 -9.74 -7.73
C MET A 161 0.06 -10.87 -7.51
N GLY A 162 -0.15 -12.02 -8.12
CA GLY A 162 0.72 -13.18 -8.02
C GLY A 162 1.54 -13.42 -9.29
N GLU A 163 1.84 -14.68 -9.55
CA GLU A 163 2.41 -15.13 -10.82
C GLU A 163 1.29 -15.76 -11.66
N GLU A 164 0.95 -15.10 -12.73
CA GLU A 164 -0.17 -15.47 -13.58
C GLU A 164 0.18 -15.40 -15.08
N SER A 165 -0.66 -16.01 -15.91
CA SER A 165 -0.56 -15.93 -17.35
C SER A 165 -1.93 -15.68 -17.99
N ILE A 166 -1.94 -14.89 -19.07
CA ILE A 166 -3.13 -14.65 -19.88
C ILE A 166 -2.85 -15.07 -21.32
N GLY A 167 -3.75 -15.88 -21.86
CA GLY A 167 -3.70 -16.36 -23.23
C GLY A 167 -4.75 -15.71 -24.11
N LYS A 168 -4.82 -16.21 -25.36
CA LYS A 168 -5.81 -15.77 -26.36
C LYS A 168 -7.24 -15.91 -25.84
N GLU A 169 -7.58 -17.05 -25.24
CA GLU A 169 -8.93 -17.33 -24.73
C GLU A 169 -9.37 -16.33 -23.66
N PHE A 170 -8.46 -15.97 -22.75
CA PHE A 170 -8.75 -14.96 -21.72
C PHE A 170 -9.13 -13.63 -22.37
N LEU A 171 -8.36 -13.18 -23.36
CA LEU A 171 -8.61 -11.91 -24.03
C LEU A 171 -9.92 -11.93 -24.83
N GLU A 172 -10.22 -13.02 -25.51
CA GLU A 172 -11.46 -13.18 -26.27
C GLU A 172 -12.73 -13.14 -25.39
N LEU A 173 -12.62 -13.58 -24.12
CA LEU A 173 -13.71 -13.54 -23.16
C LEU A 173 -13.93 -12.15 -22.51
N LEU A 174 -13.07 -11.18 -22.78
CA LEU A 174 -13.31 -9.81 -22.32
C LEU A 174 -14.41 -9.16 -23.18
N ASP A 175 -15.41 -8.57 -22.53
CA ASP A 175 -16.54 -7.90 -23.18
C ASP A 175 -16.11 -6.65 -23.98
N GLY A 176 -14.96 -6.07 -23.65
CA GLY A 176 -14.43 -4.88 -24.31
C GLY A 176 -13.02 -4.53 -23.86
N PRO A 177 -12.51 -3.36 -24.27
CA PRO A 177 -11.19 -2.89 -23.85
C PRO A 177 -11.10 -2.76 -22.33
N THR A 178 -10.18 -3.51 -21.72
CA THR A 178 -10.03 -3.63 -20.28
C THR A 178 -8.66 -3.09 -19.84
N ALA A 179 -8.60 -2.36 -18.74
CA ALA A 179 -7.34 -1.96 -18.13
C ALA A 179 -6.76 -3.09 -17.29
N LEU A 180 -5.42 -3.21 -17.25
CA LEU A 180 -4.71 -4.17 -16.42
C LEU A 180 -3.85 -3.45 -15.39
N VAL A 181 -3.86 -3.96 -14.15
CA VAL A 181 -2.93 -3.57 -13.09
C VAL A 181 -2.08 -4.78 -12.73
N VAL A 182 -0.79 -4.71 -12.97
CA VAL A 182 0.15 -5.80 -12.73
C VAL A 182 1.05 -5.45 -11.56
N MET A 183 0.79 -6.08 -10.41
CA MET A 183 1.59 -5.91 -9.18
C MET A 183 2.55 -7.08 -8.94
N GLY A 184 2.27 -8.23 -9.57
CA GLY A 184 3.09 -9.44 -9.53
C GLY A 184 3.85 -9.68 -10.83
N SER A 185 3.83 -10.91 -11.31
CA SER A 185 4.40 -11.33 -12.59
C SER A 185 3.28 -11.79 -13.52
N LEU A 186 3.13 -11.14 -14.66
CA LEU A 186 2.14 -11.52 -15.67
C LEU A 186 2.85 -11.92 -16.95
N THR A 187 2.54 -13.13 -17.46
CA THR A 187 3.02 -13.62 -18.75
C THR A 187 1.91 -13.58 -19.78
N ILE A 188 2.18 -12.98 -20.93
CA ILE A 188 1.27 -12.98 -22.07
C ILE A 188 1.65 -14.14 -22.98
N GLY A 189 0.70 -15.06 -23.19
CA GLY A 189 0.92 -16.28 -23.94
C GLY A 189 1.33 -16.05 -25.40
N ALA A 190 2.06 -17.02 -25.94
CA ALA A 190 2.67 -16.97 -27.27
C ALA A 190 1.65 -16.87 -28.42
N GLU A 191 0.42 -17.31 -28.20
CA GLU A 191 -0.68 -17.27 -29.16
C GLU A 191 -1.38 -15.91 -29.25
N VAL A 192 -1.03 -14.95 -28.36
CA VAL A 192 -1.63 -13.61 -28.34
C VAL A 192 -1.05 -12.77 -29.45
N THR A 193 -1.93 -12.26 -30.32
CA THR A 193 -1.52 -11.37 -31.41
C THR A 193 -1.54 -9.91 -30.97
N ARG A 194 -0.79 -9.08 -31.71
CA ARG A 194 -0.75 -7.63 -31.47
C ARG A 194 -2.13 -6.99 -31.62
N GLU A 195 -2.90 -7.42 -32.63
CA GLU A 195 -4.23 -6.92 -32.94
C GLU A 195 -5.19 -7.20 -31.78
N LEU A 196 -5.22 -8.45 -31.31
CA LEU A 196 -6.07 -8.88 -30.21
C LEU A 196 -5.72 -8.12 -28.91
N LEU A 197 -4.43 -8.01 -28.62
CA LEU A 197 -3.97 -7.27 -27.43
C LEU A 197 -4.39 -5.80 -27.49
N LYS A 198 -4.23 -5.15 -28.66
CA LYS A 198 -4.61 -3.75 -28.86
C LYS A 198 -6.12 -3.54 -28.79
N GLU A 199 -6.91 -4.50 -29.24
CA GLU A 199 -8.38 -4.46 -29.19
C GLU A 199 -8.90 -4.60 -27.76
N LYS A 200 -8.30 -5.51 -26.98
CA LYS A 200 -8.83 -5.95 -25.70
C LYS A 200 -8.19 -5.27 -24.48
N ILE A 201 -7.02 -4.66 -24.61
CA ILE A 201 -6.33 -3.98 -23.53
C ILE A 201 -6.24 -2.47 -23.80
N SER A 202 -6.92 -1.69 -22.97
CA SER A 202 -6.96 -0.23 -23.09
C SER A 202 -5.71 0.43 -22.53
N GLU A 203 -5.25 -0.03 -21.37
CA GLU A 203 -4.04 0.46 -20.71
C GLU A 203 -3.49 -0.56 -19.71
N ILE A 204 -2.23 -0.40 -19.34
CA ILE A 204 -1.57 -1.19 -18.31
C ILE A 204 -0.94 -0.24 -17.29
N VAL A 205 -1.15 -0.53 -16.00
CA VAL A 205 -0.40 0.01 -14.87
C VAL A 205 0.52 -1.10 -14.37
N LEU A 206 1.83 -0.92 -14.51
CA LEU A 206 2.83 -1.95 -14.24
C LEU A 206 3.68 -1.60 -13.03
N MET A 207 3.54 -2.36 -11.95
CA MET A 207 4.35 -2.27 -10.73
C MET A 207 5.23 -3.50 -10.52
N GLY A 208 4.96 -4.59 -11.25
CA GLY A 208 5.69 -5.85 -11.20
C GLY A 208 6.42 -6.17 -12.49
N THR A 209 6.34 -7.41 -12.96
CA THR A 209 6.98 -7.89 -14.19
C THR A 209 5.93 -8.30 -15.22
N LEU A 210 6.11 -7.83 -16.45
CA LEU A 210 5.29 -8.24 -17.60
C LEU A 210 6.18 -8.93 -18.62
N LYS A 211 5.88 -10.20 -18.91
CA LYS A 211 6.61 -11.03 -19.86
C LYS A 211 5.76 -11.27 -21.11
N ALA A 212 6.36 -11.16 -22.28
CA ALA A 212 5.68 -11.43 -23.55
C ALA A 212 6.67 -11.73 -24.66
N GLN A 213 6.17 -12.22 -25.80
CA GLN A 213 6.98 -12.37 -27.00
C GLN A 213 7.63 -11.04 -27.41
N PRO A 214 8.84 -11.07 -28.01
CA PRO A 214 9.55 -9.87 -28.48
C PRO A 214 8.70 -8.98 -29.39
N ALA A 215 7.84 -9.57 -30.21
CA ALA A 215 6.97 -8.86 -31.16
C ALA A 215 5.92 -7.97 -30.47
N LEU A 216 5.52 -8.27 -29.24
CA LEU A 216 4.53 -7.52 -28.46
C LEU A 216 5.15 -6.41 -27.62
N ILE A 217 6.43 -6.46 -27.31
CA ILE A 217 7.11 -5.50 -26.43
C ILE A 217 6.86 -4.02 -26.83
N PRO A 218 6.99 -3.63 -28.12
CA PRO A 218 6.75 -2.22 -28.49
C PRO A 218 5.30 -1.77 -28.21
N LEU A 219 4.31 -2.64 -28.43
CA LEU A 219 2.92 -2.33 -28.12
C LEU A 219 2.72 -2.20 -26.62
N LEU A 220 3.23 -3.15 -25.83
CA LEU A 220 3.13 -3.14 -24.38
C LEU A 220 3.74 -1.86 -23.78
N GLN A 221 4.87 -1.40 -24.31
CA GLN A 221 5.48 -0.13 -23.90
C GLN A 221 4.58 1.08 -24.16
N VAL A 222 3.80 1.06 -25.25
CA VAL A 222 2.87 2.15 -25.62
C VAL A 222 1.63 2.18 -24.74
N ILE A 223 1.05 1.00 -24.47
CA ILE A 223 -0.19 0.90 -23.68
C ILE A 223 0.06 0.90 -22.16
N THR A 224 1.30 0.73 -21.71
CA THR A 224 1.68 0.90 -20.31
C THR A 224 1.78 2.40 -19.97
N LYS A 225 0.77 2.91 -19.26
CA LYS A 225 0.68 4.34 -18.94
C LYS A 225 1.49 4.70 -17.68
N GLU A 226 1.50 3.81 -16.69
CA GLU A 226 2.31 3.96 -15.49
C GLU A 226 3.23 2.75 -15.36
N LYS A 227 4.53 3.00 -15.22
CA LYS A 227 5.55 1.95 -15.20
C LYS A 227 6.51 2.14 -14.04
N MET A 228 6.39 1.28 -13.04
CA MET A 228 7.36 1.12 -11.94
C MET A 228 8.04 -0.26 -11.98
N GLY A 229 7.56 -1.13 -12.88
CA GLY A 229 8.05 -2.48 -13.08
C GLY A 229 8.86 -2.66 -14.36
N THR A 230 9.00 -3.90 -14.79
CA THR A 230 9.82 -4.29 -15.93
C THR A 230 8.99 -5.03 -16.99
N ILE A 231 9.20 -4.68 -18.26
CA ILE A 231 8.68 -5.45 -19.41
C ILE A 231 9.87 -6.22 -20.00
N THR A 232 9.75 -7.55 -20.08
CA THR A 232 10.79 -8.45 -20.58
C THR A 232 10.30 -9.31 -21.69
N ALA A 233 11.18 -9.66 -22.63
CA ALA A 233 10.89 -10.67 -23.63
C ALA A 233 10.91 -12.06 -22.98
N GLU A 234 9.95 -12.92 -23.35
CA GLU A 234 9.98 -14.34 -23.05
C GLU A 234 10.87 -15.03 -24.08
N GLU A 235 11.80 -15.88 -23.61
CA GLU A 235 12.71 -16.65 -24.46
C GLU A 235 12.03 -17.87 -25.09
#